data_af68178538044d069f1d9850ec46e877
#
_entry.id   af68178538044d069f1d9850ec46e877
#
_cell.length_a   1.000
_cell.length_b   1.000
_cell.length_c   1.000
_cell.angle_alpha   90.00
_cell.angle_beta   90.00
_cell.angle_gamma   90.00
#
_symmetry.space_group_name_H-M   'P 1'
#
loop_
_entity.id
_entity.type
_entity.pdbx_description
1 polymer ?
#
loop_
_entity_poly.entity_id
_entity_poly.type
_entity_poly.pdbx_seq_one_letter_code
_entity_poly.pdbx_strand_id
1 'polypeptide(L)'
;MGNQKKRQSWTKWLAALVICIVAFIINNSNIEPETATMAEEPIAGMEIPVMKNNQGQIIRRTGYTLSYDAKNKTPQWVAWELTKEETRGKEERSTEFTPDPDVKGTKVVTYDYSHSGYDRGHMAPAGDMKWSKKAMQESFYMSNICPQDHNLNTMDWNELEMKSREWARRYGKVHIVCGPIYKGIRNEYIGEHRVKVPDAFFKVILINDSRKQCALGFYFENEAGERPLEEYLTSVDDIENLTGMDFFSALPDNLENRLEKEILKDLP
;
A
#
# COMPACT_ATOMS: atom_id res chain seq x y z
N MET A 1 -5.16 -84.04 -15.38
CA MET A 1 -5.78 -82.90 -16.09
C MET A 1 -6.34 -81.76 -15.20
N GLY A 2 -5.85 -81.61 -13.98
CA GLY A 2 -6.40 -80.60 -13.00
C GLY A 2 -5.58 -79.28 -12.85
N ASN A 3 -4.37 -79.20 -13.41
CA ASN A 3 -3.47 -78.06 -13.09
C ASN A 3 -3.47 -76.90 -14.12
N GLN A 4 -3.98 -77.13 -15.31
CA GLN A 4 -4.03 -76.07 -16.34
C GLN A 4 -5.21 -75.07 -16.16
N LYS A 5 -6.37 -75.52 -15.66
CA LYS A 5 -7.53 -74.66 -15.47
C LYS A 5 -7.36 -73.63 -14.33
N LYS A 6 -6.61 -73.95 -13.29
CA LYS A 6 -6.31 -73.05 -12.18
C LYS A 6 -5.33 -71.92 -12.59
N ARG A 7 -4.37 -72.18 -13.45
CA ARG A 7 -3.41 -71.20 -13.92
C ARG A 7 -4.04 -70.12 -14.82
N GLN A 8 -5.03 -70.51 -15.64
CA GLN A 8 -5.72 -69.60 -16.54
C GLN A 8 -6.70 -68.66 -15.82
N SER A 9 -7.20 -69.03 -14.66
CA SER A 9 -8.04 -68.21 -13.80
C SER A 9 -7.22 -67.09 -13.14
N TRP A 10 -6.04 -67.37 -12.62
CA TRP A 10 -5.20 -66.38 -11.95
C TRP A 10 -4.64 -65.30 -12.88
N THR A 11 -4.29 -65.65 -14.12
CA THR A 11 -3.82 -64.70 -15.12
C THR A 11 -4.95 -63.73 -15.56
N LYS A 12 -6.19 -64.16 -15.60
CA LYS A 12 -7.33 -63.30 -15.89
C LYS A 12 -7.65 -62.30 -14.76
N TRP A 13 -7.47 -62.73 -13.49
CA TRP A 13 -7.67 -61.85 -12.33
C TRP A 13 -6.53 -60.83 -12.19
N LEU A 14 -5.27 -61.21 -12.47
CA LEU A 14 -4.13 -60.31 -12.50
C LEU A 14 -4.29 -59.27 -13.64
N ALA A 15 -4.72 -59.66 -14.82
CA ALA A 15 -4.97 -58.74 -15.93
C ALA A 15 -6.11 -57.76 -15.63
N ALA A 16 -7.20 -58.19 -14.99
CA ALA A 16 -8.27 -57.31 -14.57
C ALA A 16 -7.82 -56.33 -13.48
N LEU A 17 -7.01 -56.74 -12.52
CA LEU A 17 -6.45 -55.88 -11.48
C LEU A 17 -5.53 -54.81 -12.04
N VAL A 18 -4.67 -55.16 -12.99
CA VAL A 18 -3.76 -54.21 -13.67
C VAL A 18 -4.56 -53.20 -14.48
N ILE A 19 -5.62 -53.61 -15.18
CA ILE A 19 -6.49 -52.70 -15.94
C ILE A 19 -7.23 -51.74 -15.01
N CYS A 20 -7.70 -52.21 -13.85
CA CYS A 20 -8.35 -51.35 -12.86
C CYS A 20 -7.35 -50.32 -12.23
N ILE A 21 -6.11 -50.72 -11.97
CA ILE A 21 -5.05 -49.84 -11.45
C ILE A 21 -4.68 -48.78 -12.50
N VAL A 22 -4.51 -49.19 -13.77
CA VAL A 22 -4.20 -48.28 -14.86
C VAL A 22 -5.37 -47.29 -15.11
N ALA A 23 -6.62 -47.76 -15.08
CA ALA A 23 -7.79 -46.91 -15.19
C ALA A 23 -7.90 -45.91 -14.00
N PHE A 24 -7.58 -46.34 -12.79
CA PHE A 24 -7.53 -45.49 -11.61
C PHE A 24 -6.42 -44.43 -11.70
N ILE A 25 -5.25 -44.80 -12.20
CA ILE A 25 -4.11 -43.88 -12.41
C ILE A 25 -4.47 -42.87 -13.54
N ILE A 26 -5.06 -43.30 -14.64
CA ILE A 26 -5.45 -42.45 -15.75
C ILE A 26 -6.59 -41.46 -15.32
N ASN A 27 -7.53 -41.95 -14.51
CA ASN A 27 -8.61 -41.09 -14.00
C ASN A 27 -8.15 -40.10 -12.94
N ASN A 28 -7.05 -40.40 -12.22
CA ASN A 28 -6.44 -39.48 -11.26
C ASN A 28 -5.34 -38.56 -11.88
N SER A 29 -4.85 -38.86 -13.11
CA SER A 29 -3.88 -38.00 -13.79
C SER A 29 -4.52 -36.84 -14.58
N ASN A 30 -5.85 -36.77 -14.63
CA ASN A 30 -6.57 -35.62 -15.15
C ASN A 30 -7.00 -34.61 -14.06
N ILE A 31 -6.37 -34.64 -12.89
CA ILE A 31 -6.38 -33.51 -11.98
C ILE A 31 -5.35 -32.54 -12.57
N GLU A 32 -5.80 -31.69 -13.49
CA GLU A 32 -5.09 -30.43 -13.74
C GLU A 32 -4.96 -29.77 -12.37
N PRO A 33 -3.74 -29.25 -12.02
CA PRO A 33 -3.65 -28.40 -10.86
C PRO A 33 -4.57 -27.22 -11.18
N GLU A 34 -5.71 -27.19 -10.51
CA GLU A 34 -6.50 -25.98 -10.38
C GLU A 34 -5.53 -24.97 -9.77
N THR A 35 -4.85 -24.18 -10.63
CA THR A 35 -4.30 -22.91 -10.25
C THR A 35 -5.53 -22.10 -9.84
N ALA A 36 -5.97 -22.31 -8.60
CA ALA A 36 -6.76 -21.35 -7.91
C ALA A 36 -5.92 -20.06 -7.96
N THR A 37 -6.16 -19.24 -8.97
CA THR A 37 -5.98 -17.82 -8.85
C THR A 37 -6.79 -17.48 -7.61
N MET A 38 -6.08 -17.36 -6.47
CA MET A 38 -6.63 -16.72 -5.29
C MET A 38 -7.12 -15.39 -5.80
N ALA A 39 -8.42 -15.26 -6.03
CA ALA A 39 -9.04 -13.97 -6.22
C ALA A 39 -8.59 -13.17 -5.01
N GLU A 40 -7.76 -12.15 -5.21
CA GLU A 40 -7.38 -11.27 -4.11
C GLU A 40 -8.70 -10.76 -3.54
N GLU A 41 -8.94 -11.08 -2.25
CA GLU A 41 -10.09 -10.54 -1.53
C GLU A 41 -10.11 -9.03 -1.74
N PRO A 42 -11.28 -8.42 -2.03
CA PRO A 42 -11.38 -6.98 -2.21
C PRO A 42 -10.74 -6.29 -1.03
N ILE A 43 -9.87 -5.32 -1.30
CA ILE A 43 -9.25 -4.53 -0.23
C ILE A 43 -10.39 -3.71 0.37
N ALA A 44 -10.84 -4.09 1.57
CA ALA A 44 -11.87 -3.35 2.29
C ALA A 44 -11.20 -2.26 3.12
N GLY A 45 -11.75 -1.05 3.07
CA GLY A 45 -11.33 0.11 3.86
C GLY A 45 -11.70 1.40 3.12
N MET A 46 -12.20 2.38 3.85
CA MET A 46 -12.56 3.69 3.31
C MET A 46 -11.34 4.41 2.71
N GLU A 47 -10.16 4.11 3.25
CA GLU A 47 -8.88 4.70 2.85
C GLU A 47 -8.25 4.04 1.62
N ILE A 48 -8.70 2.86 1.20
CA ILE A 48 -8.06 2.12 0.11
C ILE A 48 -8.48 2.66 -1.24
N PRO A 49 -7.57 3.26 -2.04
CA PRO A 49 -7.93 3.80 -3.34
C PRO A 49 -8.14 2.69 -4.37
N VAL A 50 -9.06 2.92 -5.29
CA VAL A 50 -9.25 2.06 -6.47
C VAL A 50 -8.34 2.55 -7.59
N MET A 51 -7.55 1.66 -8.16
CA MET A 51 -6.71 1.95 -9.32
C MET A 51 -7.33 1.35 -10.57
N LYS A 52 -7.58 2.16 -11.58
CA LYS A 52 -8.13 1.71 -12.87
C LYS A 52 -7.16 0.83 -13.65
N ASN A 53 -5.85 1.04 -13.48
CA ASN A 53 -4.81 0.32 -14.20
C ASN A 53 -3.55 0.17 -13.35
N ASN A 54 -2.79 -0.91 -13.59
CA ASN A 54 -1.42 -1.11 -13.09
C ASN A 54 -1.28 -1.03 -11.57
N GLN A 55 -2.14 -1.74 -10.84
CA GLN A 55 -1.97 -1.92 -9.41
C GLN A 55 -0.66 -2.67 -9.14
N GLY A 56 0.17 -2.13 -8.25
CA GLY A 56 1.41 -2.73 -7.80
C GLY A 56 1.16 -3.94 -6.88
N GLN A 57 2.22 -4.41 -6.24
CA GLN A 57 2.08 -5.45 -5.23
C GLN A 57 1.39 -4.86 -3.99
N ILE A 58 0.23 -5.38 -3.63
CA ILE A 58 -0.44 -5.01 -2.39
C ILE A 58 0.26 -5.69 -1.21
N ILE A 59 0.65 -4.89 -0.23
CA ILE A 59 1.26 -5.33 1.03
C ILE A 59 0.45 -4.75 2.18
N ARG A 60 -0.06 -5.64 3.06
CA ARG A 60 -0.81 -5.25 4.25
C ARG A 60 0.09 -5.31 5.47
N ARG A 61 0.04 -4.25 6.27
CA ARG A 61 0.77 -4.11 7.52
C ARG A 61 -0.19 -3.93 8.70
N THR A 62 0.33 -3.99 9.89
CA THR A 62 -0.49 -3.86 11.10
C THR A 62 -1.19 -2.49 11.16
N GLY A 63 -0.53 -1.42 10.71
CA GLY A 63 -1.04 -0.05 10.79
C GLY A 63 -1.33 0.61 9.44
N TYR A 64 -1.06 -0.05 8.30
CA TYR A 64 -1.30 0.52 6.98
C TYR A 64 -1.34 -0.55 5.90
N THR A 65 -1.86 -0.20 4.74
CA THR A 65 -1.77 -0.98 3.49
C THR A 65 -1.07 -0.14 2.43
N LEU A 66 -0.29 -0.77 1.56
CA LEU A 66 0.35 -0.09 0.45
C LEU A 66 0.26 -0.88 -0.86
N SER A 67 0.37 -0.16 -1.97
CA SER A 67 0.66 -0.74 -3.29
C SER A 67 2.10 -0.43 -3.66
N TYR A 68 2.94 -1.45 -3.83
CA TYR A 68 4.36 -1.29 -4.12
C TYR A 68 4.64 -1.35 -5.62
N ASP A 69 5.34 -0.35 -6.14
CA ASP A 69 5.83 -0.31 -7.52
C ASP A 69 7.25 -0.88 -7.61
N ALA A 70 7.37 -2.12 -8.08
CA ALA A 70 8.67 -2.77 -8.25
C ALA A 70 9.56 -2.10 -9.32
N LYS A 71 9.00 -1.30 -10.24
CA LYS A 71 9.75 -0.57 -11.27
C LYS A 71 10.43 0.66 -10.67
N ASN A 72 9.66 1.49 -9.95
CA ASN A 72 10.17 2.69 -9.31
C ASN A 72 10.80 2.41 -7.94
N LYS A 73 10.51 1.23 -7.35
CA LYS A 73 10.99 0.77 -6.02
C LYS A 73 10.55 1.69 -4.87
N THR A 74 9.33 2.19 -5.00
CA THR A 74 8.62 3.03 -4.02
C THR A 74 7.18 2.55 -3.93
N PRO A 75 6.40 2.92 -2.91
CA PRO A 75 4.97 2.70 -2.95
C PRO A 75 4.34 3.56 -4.06
N GLN A 76 3.25 3.09 -4.67
CA GLN A 76 2.37 3.93 -5.49
C GLN A 76 1.48 4.77 -4.59
N TRP A 77 0.99 4.15 -3.53
CA TRP A 77 0.23 4.75 -2.45
C TRP A 77 0.42 3.96 -1.15
N VAL A 78 0.22 4.65 -0.04
CA VAL A 78 0.14 4.09 1.32
C VAL A 78 -1.10 4.66 1.97
N ALA A 79 -1.92 3.79 2.57
CA ALA A 79 -3.23 4.14 3.11
C ALA A 79 -3.43 3.58 4.51
N TRP A 80 -4.05 4.39 5.39
CA TRP A 80 -4.39 3.98 6.76
C TRP A 80 -5.56 4.79 7.33
N GLU A 81 -6.28 4.17 8.24
CA GLU A 81 -7.15 4.86 9.17
C GLU A 81 -6.32 5.26 10.40
N LEU A 82 -6.47 6.47 10.87
CA LEU A 82 -5.88 6.95 12.12
C LEU A 82 -6.99 7.32 13.08
N THR A 83 -7.13 6.57 14.16
CA THR A 83 -8.13 6.81 15.20
C THR A 83 -7.59 7.70 16.31
N LYS A 84 -8.51 8.33 17.04
CA LYS A 84 -8.19 9.11 18.26
C LYS A 84 -7.42 8.27 19.29
N GLU A 85 -7.77 7.01 19.45
CA GLU A 85 -7.16 6.07 20.38
C GLU A 85 -5.71 5.80 19.99
N GLU A 86 -5.43 5.58 18.71
CA GLU A 86 -4.09 5.33 18.18
C GLU A 86 -3.16 6.52 18.37
N THR A 87 -3.70 7.76 18.30
CA THR A 87 -2.88 8.97 18.57
C THR A 87 -2.35 9.07 19.99
N ARG A 88 -2.81 8.22 20.91
CA ARG A 88 -2.38 8.17 22.33
C ARG A 88 -1.27 7.15 22.57
N GLY A 89 -0.88 6.41 21.56
CA GLY A 89 0.20 5.43 21.63
C GLY A 89 1.50 6.04 22.15
N LYS A 90 2.30 5.22 22.84
CA LYS A 90 3.53 5.65 23.55
C LYS A 90 4.77 4.84 23.15
N GLU A 91 4.65 3.96 22.14
CA GLU A 91 5.81 3.19 21.67
C GLU A 91 6.92 4.16 21.26
N GLU A 92 8.13 3.81 21.64
CA GLU A 92 9.32 4.55 21.24
C GLU A 92 9.53 4.45 19.74
N ARG A 93 10.02 5.55 19.14
CA ARG A 93 10.32 5.57 17.70
C ARG A 93 11.44 4.59 17.40
N SER A 94 11.23 3.69 16.45
CA SER A 94 12.31 2.90 15.87
C SER A 94 13.29 3.81 15.13
N THR A 95 14.53 3.37 15.03
CA THR A 95 15.59 4.05 14.23
C THR A 95 16.12 3.13 13.13
N GLU A 96 15.65 1.90 13.08
CA GLU A 96 16.17 0.85 12.21
C GLU A 96 15.30 0.69 10.95
N PHE A 97 15.76 1.26 9.86
CA PHE A 97 15.18 1.01 8.54
C PHE A 97 15.64 -0.34 8.01
N THR A 98 14.72 -1.17 7.55
CA THR A 98 15.00 -2.52 7.05
C THR A 98 14.33 -2.78 5.70
N PRO A 99 14.93 -3.62 4.85
CA PRO A 99 14.25 -4.11 3.66
C PRO A 99 12.94 -4.79 4.02
N ASP A 100 11.89 -4.52 3.25
CA ASP A 100 10.60 -5.18 3.47
C ASP A 100 10.67 -6.66 3.08
N PRO A 101 10.40 -7.61 4.01
CA PRO A 101 10.48 -9.04 3.72
C PRO A 101 9.49 -9.50 2.64
N ASP A 102 8.33 -8.85 2.52
CA ASP A 102 7.25 -9.26 1.63
C ASP A 102 7.34 -8.66 0.22
N VAL A 103 8.24 -7.69 -0.01
CA VAL A 103 8.49 -7.18 -1.36
C VAL A 103 9.06 -8.27 -2.25
N LYS A 104 8.38 -8.54 -3.36
CA LYS A 104 8.84 -9.47 -4.40
C LYS A 104 9.93 -8.85 -5.26
N GLY A 105 10.99 -9.61 -5.54
CA GLY A 105 12.11 -9.14 -6.36
C GLY A 105 13.14 -8.32 -5.58
N THR A 106 13.70 -7.32 -6.24
CA THR A 106 14.77 -6.48 -5.68
C THR A 106 14.24 -5.62 -4.53
N LYS A 107 14.87 -5.74 -3.36
CA LYS A 107 14.51 -4.98 -2.16
C LYS A 107 15.42 -3.78 -2.01
N VAL A 108 14.82 -2.64 -1.74
CA VAL A 108 15.55 -1.41 -1.36
C VAL A 108 16.18 -1.61 0.01
N VAL A 109 17.39 -1.13 0.17
CA VAL A 109 18.15 -1.16 1.42
C VAL A 109 18.47 0.28 1.90
N THR A 110 18.75 0.41 3.17
CA THR A 110 19.10 1.71 3.76
C THR A 110 20.29 2.40 3.07
N TYR A 111 21.23 1.60 2.58
CA TYR A 111 22.43 2.11 1.90
C TYR A 111 22.12 2.84 0.59
N ASP A 112 21.00 2.52 -0.09
CA ASP A 112 20.58 3.21 -1.32
C ASP A 112 20.37 4.72 -1.10
N TYR A 113 20.06 5.12 0.12
CA TYR A 113 19.86 6.52 0.50
C TYR A 113 21.14 7.23 0.99
N SER A 114 22.23 6.47 1.18
CA SER A 114 23.50 7.04 1.68
C SER A 114 24.09 8.00 0.67
N HIS A 115 24.37 9.23 1.12
CA HIS A 115 24.95 10.30 0.28
C HIS A 115 24.11 10.65 -0.97
N SER A 116 22.83 10.33 -0.97
CA SER A 116 21.92 10.61 -2.10
C SER A 116 21.47 12.07 -2.19
N GLY A 117 21.58 12.82 -1.09
CA GLY A 117 21.00 14.16 -0.97
C GLY A 117 19.52 14.16 -0.58
N TYR A 118 18.90 12.98 -0.43
CA TYR A 118 17.50 12.83 -0.03
C TYR A 118 17.38 12.12 1.31
N ASP A 119 16.32 12.49 2.04
CA ASP A 119 15.90 11.81 3.26
C ASP A 119 15.15 10.51 2.94
N ARG A 120 15.10 9.63 3.92
CA ARG A 120 14.19 8.48 3.97
C ARG A 120 12.82 8.97 4.43
N GLY A 121 12.05 9.56 3.52
CA GLY A 121 10.72 10.11 3.80
C GLY A 121 9.70 9.00 4.01
N HIS A 122 9.05 8.98 5.18
CA HIS A 122 7.96 8.06 5.46
C HIS A 122 6.69 8.48 4.72
N MET A 123 5.98 7.50 4.17
CA MET A 123 4.61 7.73 3.70
C MET A 123 3.62 7.57 4.87
N ALA A 124 3.47 6.38 5.45
CA ALA A 124 2.80 6.22 6.75
C ALA A 124 3.81 6.55 7.87
N PRO A 125 3.59 7.63 8.64
CA PRO A 125 4.60 8.14 9.56
C PRO A 125 4.70 7.30 10.84
N ALA A 126 5.90 7.17 11.38
CA ALA A 126 6.13 6.51 12.67
C ALA A 126 5.31 7.15 13.82
N GLY A 127 5.01 8.46 13.70
CA GLY A 127 4.19 9.18 14.68
C GLY A 127 2.78 8.63 14.83
N ASP A 128 2.22 8.06 13.75
CA ASP A 128 0.87 7.48 13.72
C ASP A 128 0.86 6.00 14.17
N MET A 129 2.04 5.36 14.28
CA MET A 129 2.19 3.94 14.61
C MET A 129 2.58 3.68 16.08
N LYS A 130 2.54 4.71 16.94
CA LYS A 130 2.95 4.63 18.36
C LYS A 130 2.03 3.77 19.24
N TRP A 131 0.93 3.29 18.73
CA TRP A 131 -0.01 2.44 19.43
C TRP A 131 0.37 0.95 19.44
N SER A 132 1.29 0.53 18.57
CA SER A 132 1.73 -0.85 18.45
C SER A 132 3.22 -0.93 18.12
N LYS A 133 3.97 -1.72 18.89
CA LYS A 133 5.38 -1.98 18.63
C LYS A 133 5.59 -2.56 17.21
N LYS A 134 4.69 -3.47 16.79
CA LYS A 134 4.77 -4.08 15.45
C LYS A 134 4.49 -3.05 14.35
N ALA A 135 3.42 -2.24 14.49
CA ALA A 135 3.13 -1.17 13.53
C ALA A 135 4.28 -0.17 13.43
N MET A 136 4.89 0.21 14.58
CA MET A 136 6.08 1.04 14.62
C MET A 136 7.25 0.44 13.83
N GLN A 137 7.58 -0.83 14.04
CA GLN A 137 8.66 -1.50 13.32
C GLN A 137 8.36 -1.59 11.83
N GLU A 138 7.14 -1.96 11.46
CA GLU A 138 6.71 -2.07 10.06
C GLU A 138 6.75 -0.73 9.32
N SER A 139 6.50 0.41 10.00
CA SER A 139 6.58 1.73 9.36
C SER A 139 8.00 2.07 8.87
N PHE A 140 9.05 1.40 9.37
CA PHE A 140 10.44 1.54 8.94
C PHE A 140 10.85 0.57 7.82
N TYR A 141 9.92 -0.21 7.27
CA TYR A 141 10.21 -0.97 6.07
C TYR A 141 10.43 -0.04 4.87
N MET A 142 11.49 -0.33 4.09
CA MET A 142 11.86 0.48 2.93
C MET A 142 10.77 0.56 1.85
N SER A 143 9.77 -0.32 1.87
CA SER A 143 8.58 -0.23 1.01
C SER A 143 7.65 0.93 1.34
N ASN A 144 7.74 1.50 2.55
CA ASN A 144 7.00 2.67 3.02
C ASN A 144 7.77 3.99 2.82
N ILE A 145 8.95 3.95 2.20
CA ILE A 145 9.92 5.05 2.16
C ILE A 145 10.11 5.56 0.73
N CYS A 146 10.14 6.89 0.58
CA CYS A 146 10.48 7.56 -0.67
C CYS A 146 11.67 8.50 -0.49
N PRO A 147 12.50 8.71 -1.55
CA PRO A 147 13.47 9.80 -1.56
C PRO A 147 12.76 11.16 -1.48
N GLN A 148 12.95 11.89 -0.38
CA GLN A 148 12.24 13.12 -0.09
C GLN A 148 13.24 14.24 0.23
N ASP A 149 12.96 15.45 -0.24
CA ASP A 149 13.72 16.64 0.14
C ASP A 149 13.73 16.81 1.66
N HIS A 150 14.87 17.22 2.21
CA HIS A 150 15.04 17.32 3.66
C HIS A 150 14.11 18.33 4.31
N ASN A 151 13.97 19.51 3.72
CA ASN A 151 13.13 20.56 4.30
C ASN A 151 11.64 20.17 4.18
N LEU A 152 11.23 19.67 3.03
CA LEU A 152 9.87 19.13 2.87
C LEU A 152 9.58 18.08 3.94
N ASN A 153 10.44 17.07 4.08
CA ASN A 153 10.26 15.98 5.04
C ASN A 153 10.16 16.45 6.50
N THR A 154 11.01 17.40 6.89
CA THR A 154 11.12 17.82 8.29
C THR A 154 10.19 18.97 8.66
N MET A 155 9.71 19.74 7.68
CA MET A 155 8.85 20.92 7.86
C MET A 155 7.40 20.63 7.41
N ASP A 156 7.05 20.95 6.18
CA ASP A 156 5.66 21.00 5.70
C ASP A 156 4.96 19.64 5.72
N TRP A 157 5.66 18.58 5.31
CA TRP A 157 5.12 17.22 5.36
C TRP A 157 4.87 16.78 6.81
N ASN A 158 5.83 17.03 7.70
CA ASN A 158 5.69 16.74 9.13
C ASN A 158 4.59 17.61 9.78
N GLU A 159 4.43 18.88 9.37
CA GLU A 159 3.34 19.72 9.85
C GLU A 159 1.97 19.13 9.51
N LEU A 160 1.78 18.66 8.27
CA LEU A 160 0.54 18.01 7.86
C LEU A 160 0.30 16.69 8.63
N GLU A 161 1.35 15.93 8.95
CA GLU A 161 1.24 14.76 9.81
C GLU A 161 0.76 15.13 11.22
N MET A 162 1.30 16.22 11.80
CA MET A 162 0.85 16.71 13.10
C MET A 162 -0.61 17.14 13.08
N LYS A 163 -1.04 17.84 12.00
CA LYS A 163 -2.43 18.25 11.78
C LYS A 163 -3.35 17.05 11.61
N SER A 164 -2.95 16.04 10.88
CA SER A 164 -3.73 14.80 10.72
C SER A 164 -4.01 14.13 12.07
N ARG A 165 -3.01 14.06 12.94
CA ARG A 165 -3.19 13.57 14.34
C ARG A 165 -4.10 14.48 15.17
N GLU A 166 -4.05 15.81 14.97
CA GLU A 166 -4.96 16.74 15.63
C GLU A 166 -6.41 16.51 15.19
N TRP A 167 -6.65 16.35 13.88
CA TRP A 167 -7.98 16.05 13.35
C TRP A 167 -8.51 14.69 13.81
N ALA A 168 -7.68 13.65 13.85
CA ALA A 168 -8.07 12.36 14.41
C ALA A 168 -8.51 12.48 15.89
N ARG A 169 -7.78 13.25 16.70
CA ARG A 169 -8.16 13.51 18.10
C ARG A 169 -9.46 14.31 18.21
N ARG A 170 -9.67 15.29 17.32
CA ARG A 170 -10.83 16.16 17.34
C ARG A 170 -12.11 15.49 16.81
N TYR A 171 -12.01 14.74 15.72
CA TYR A 171 -13.14 14.17 15.00
C TYR A 171 -13.31 12.65 15.20
N GLY A 172 -12.44 12.02 15.99
CA GLY A 172 -12.52 10.60 16.32
C GLY A 172 -11.62 9.75 15.43
N LYS A 173 -11.61 9.99 14.13
CA LYS A 173 -10.72 9.35 13.15
C LYS A 173 -10.58 10.15 11.86
N VAL A 174 -9.55 9.83 11.10
CA VAL A 174 -9.33 10.29 9.73
C VAL A 174 -8.88 9.12 8.87
N HIS A 175 -9.20 9.14 7.58
CA HIS A 175 -8.69 8.19 6.60
C HIS A 175 -7.68 8.92 5.72
N ILE A 176 -6.51 8.35 5.55
CA ILE A 176 -5.38 9.02 4.91
C ILE A 176 -4.84 8.13 3.80
N VAL A 177 -4.58 8.73 2.63
CA VAL A 177 -3.82 8.12 1.54
C VAL A 177 -2.73 9.09 1.12
N CYS A 178 -1.53 8.60 0.92
CA CYS A 178 -0.46 9.42 0.36
C CYS A 178 0.46 8.60 -0.54
N GLY A 179 1.22 9.29 -1.35
CA GLY A 179 2.19 8.63 -2.23
C GLY A 179 2.97 9.59 -3.10
N PRO A 180 3.95 9.07 -3.85
CA PRO A 180 4.74 9.83 -4.79
C PRO A 180 3.99 10.09 -6.10
N ILE A 181 4.33 11.19 -6.76
CA ILE A 181 3.89 11.54 -8.11
C ILE A 181 5.10 11.60 -9.03
N TYR A 182 4.97 10.97 -10.20
CA TYR A 182 5.99 10.92 -11.23
C TYR A 182 5.45 11.58 -12.51
N LYS A 183 5.80 12.86 -12.73
CA LYS A 183 5.42 13.63 -13.94
C LYS A 183 6.38 13.40 -15.11
N GLY A 184 7.48 12.68 -14.88
CA GLY A 184 8.55 12.50 -15.87
C GLY A 184 9.46 13.72 -16.05
N ILE A 185 9.38 14.69 -15.14
CA ILE A 185 10.25 15.86 -15.12
C ILE A 185 11.63 15.47 -14.59
N ARG A 186 11.66 14.76 -13.45
CA ARG A 186 12.88 14.20 -12.86
C ARG A 186 13.14 12.81 -13.43
N ASN A 187 14.30 12.63 -14.05
CA ASN A 187 14.79 11.31 -14.44
C ASN A 187 15.95 10.89 -13.53
N GLU A 188 15.73 11.02 -12.24
CA GLU A 188 16.73 10.80 -11.19
C GLU A 188 16.45 9.51 -10.43
N TYR A 189 17.52 8.82 -10.07
CA TYR A 189 17.51 7.59 -9.28
C TYR A 189 18.63 7.62 -8.26
N ILE A 190 18.38 7.08 -7.07
CA ILE A 190 19.37 6.95 -6.01
C ILE A 190 19.75 5.49 -5.77
N GLY A 191 20.94 5.30 -5.22
CA GLY A 191 21.45 4.00 -4.79
C GLY A 191 21.70 2.99 -5.90
N GLU A 192 22.28 1.88 -5.50
CA GLU A 192 22.61 0.75 -6.40
C GLU A 192 21.34 0.11 -6.99
N HIS A 193 20.29 0.03 -6.18
CA HIS A 193 19.02 -0.56 -6.60
C HIS A 193 18.17 0.40 -7.45
N ARG A 194 18.65 1.63 -7.74
CA ARG A 194 17.98 2.61 -8.62
C ARG A 194 16.56 2.93 -8.15
N VAL A 195 16.44 3.42 -6.92
CA VAL A 195 15.18 3.93 -6.38
C VAL A 195 14.86 5.25 -7.08
N LYS A 196 13.70 5.36 -7.70
CA LYS A 196 13.32 6.56 -8.44
C LYS A 196 12.97 7.70 -7.50
N VAL A 197 13.50 8.90 -7.79
CA VAL A 197 13.17 10.12 -7.06
C VAL A 197 11.83 10.66 -7.57
N PRO A 198 10.85 10.89 -6.69
CA PRO A 198 9.57 11.49 -7.08
C PRO A 198 9.71 12.96 -7.50
N ASP A 199 8.87 13.38 -8.45
CA ASP A 199 8.71 14.80 -8.81
C ASP A 199 7.95 15.56 -7.71
N ALA A 200 6.96 14.89 -7.09
CA ALA A 200 6.09 15.47 -6.07
C ALA A 200 5.49 14.37 -5.18
N PHE A 201 4.72 14.78 -4.18
CA PHE A 201 3.93 13.92 -3.32
C PHE A 201 2.50 14.42 -3.21
N PHE A 202 1.57 13.51 -3.04
CA PHE A 202 0.20 13.84 -2.64
C PHE A 202 -0.11 13.28 -1.25
N LYS A 203 -1.06 13.92 -0.58
CA LYS A 203 -1.74 13.36 0.60
C LYS A 203 -3.21 13.75 0.53
N VAL A 204 -4.12 12.77 0.55
CA VAL A 204 -5.56 12.99 0.65
C VAL A 204 -6.05 12.51 2.01
N ILE A 205 -6.94 13.27 2.62
CA ILE A 205 -7.41 13.04 3.99
C ILE A 205 -8.92 13.21 4.03
N LEU A 206 -9.64 12.17 4.43
CA LEU A 206 -11.07 12.22 4.65
C LEU A 206 -11.37 12.34 6.15
N ILE A 207 -12.13 13.38 6.50
CA ILE A 207 -12.83 13.53 7.77
C ILE A 207 -14.30 13.26 7.50
N ASN A 208 -14.86 12.21 8.07
CA ASN A 208 -16.26 11.83 7.93
C ASN A 208 -16.88 11.61 9.32
N ASP A 209 -17.16 12.69 9.99
CA ASP A 209 -17.75 12.73 11.33
C ASP A 209 -19.03 13.60 11.31
N SER A 210 -19.94 13.37 12.25
CA SER A 210 -21.21 14.14 12.33
C SER A 210 -21.02 15.66 12.49
N ARG A 211 -19.87 16.09 12.99
CA ARG A 211 -19.52 17.51 13.21
C ARG A 211 -18.78 18.13 12.00
N LYS A 212 -18.12 17.31 11.19
CA LYS A 212 -17.34 17.74 10.04
C LYS A 212 -17.27 16.64 8.98
N GLN A 213 -17.65 16.97 7.76
CA GLN A 213 -17.44 16.13 6.59
C GLN A 213 -16.64 16.95 5.58
N CYS A 214 -15.44 16.50 5.24
CA CYS A 214 -14.62 17.09 4.17
C CYS A 214 -13.56 16.08 3.72
N ALA A 215 -13.18 16.19 2.44
CA ALA A 215 -11.99 15.61 1.90
C ALA A 215 -10.97 16.72 1.61
N LEU A 216 -9.71 16.48 1.91
CA LEU A 216 -8.62 17.43 1.76
C LEU A 216 -7.59 16.81 0.82
N GLY A 217 -7.28 17.49 -0.28
CA GLY A 217 -6.17 17.14 -1.16
C GLY A 217 -4.99 18.08 -0.94
N PHE A 218 -3.79 17.52 -0.81
CA PHE A 218 -2.54 18.26 -0.70
C PHE A 218 -1.56 17.78 -1.78
N TYR A 219 -0.93 18.72 -2.43
CA TYR A 219 0.10 18.50 -3.43
C TYR A 219 1.38 19.24 -3.06
N PHE A 220 2.49 18.51 -2.92
CA PHE A 220 3.80 19.04 -2.56
C PHE A 220 4.80 18.72 -3.67
N GLU A 221 5.47 19.71 -4.26
CA GLU A 221 6.67 19.45 -5.05
C GLU A 221 7.76 18.83 -4.13
N ASN A 222 8.59 17.95 -4.67
CA ASN A 222 9.67 17.32 -3.89
C ASN A 222 10.87 18.28 -3.79
N GLU A 223 10.64 19.40 -3.13
CA GLU A 223 11.62 20.47 -2.88
C GLU A 223 11.29 21.22 -1.61
N ALA A 224 12.23 22.03 -1.12
CA ALA A 224 11.99 22.88 0.04
C ALA A 224 10.88 23.90 -0.24
N GLY A 225 9.86 23.93 0.61
CA GLY A 225 8.71 24.81 0.45
C GLY A 225 8.63 25.90 1.51
N GLU A 226 8.52 25.52 2.77
CA GLU A 226 8.32 26.40 3.94
C GLU A 226 7.15 27.37 3.74
N ARG A 227 5.99 26.83 3.29
CA ARG A 227 4.77 27.59 3.04
C ARG A 227 3.65 27.15 3.99
N PRO A 228 2.67 28.02 4.28
CA PRO A 228 1.46 27.61 4.98
C PRO A 228 0.79 26.40 4.30
N LEU A 229 0.26 25.46 5.08
CA LEU A 229 -0.36 24.24 4.54
C LEU A 229 -1.49 24.52 3.56
N GLU A 230 -2.18 25.65 3.73
CA GLU A 230 -3.27 26.10 2.85
C GLU A 230 -2.81 26.33 1.40
N GLU A 231 -1.54 26.68 1.19
CA GLU A 231 -0.97 26.88 -0.15
C GLU A 231 -0.71 25.59 -0.92
N TYR A 232 -0.72 24.44 -0.22
CA TYR A 232 -0.60 23.11 -0.82
C TYR A 232 -1.95 22.46 -1.12
N LEU A 233 -3.07 23.11 -0.71
CA LEU A 233 -4.40 22.58 -0.94
C LEU A 233 -4.75 22.55 -2.43
N THR A 234 -5.33 21.44 -2.84
CA THR A 234 -5.97 21.22 -4.13
C THR A 234 -7.22 20.37 -3.94
N SER A 235 -8.02 20.17 -4.96
CA SER A 235 -9.14 19.23 -4.87
C SER A 235 -8.63 17.77 -4.88
N VAL A 236 -9.42 16.87 -4.32
CA VAL A 236 -9.14 15.43 -4.44
C VAL A 236 -9.25 15.00 -5.90
N ASP A 237 -10.27 15.51 -6.64
CA ASP A 237 -10.44 15.31 -8.10
C ASP A 237 -9.14 15.64 -8.89
N ASP A 238 -8.42 16.73 -8.52
CA ASP A 238 -7.16 17.07 -9.19
C ASP A 238 -6.06 16.04 -8.93
N ILE A 239 -5.99 15.50 -7.69
CA ILE A 239 -5.05 14.42 -7.36
C ILE A 239 -5.42 13.15 -8.09
N GLU A 240 -6.70 12.82 -8.22
CA GLU A 240 -7.19 11.69 -9.00
C GLU A 240 -6.81 11.78 -10.48
N ASN A 241 -6.97 12.97 -11.06
CA ASN A 241 -6.55 13.25 -12.43
C ASN A 241 -5.03 13.07 -12.62
N LEU A 242 -4.22 13.42 -11.61
CA LEU A 242 -2.76 13.28 -11.65
C LEU A 242 -2.29 11.85 -11.46
N THR A 243 -3.00 11.06 -10.64
CA THR A 243 -2.56 9.74 -10.20
C THR A 243 -3.26 8.58 -10.91
N GLY A 244 -4.46 8.82 -11.44
CA GLY A 244 -5.34 7.78 -11.99
C GLY A 244 -5.98 6.90 -10.91
N MET A 245 -5.91 7.33 -9.65
CA MET A 245 -6.55 6.70 -8.51
C MET A 245 -7.96 7.25 -8.34
N ASP A 246 -8.81 6.51 -7.66
CA ASP A 246 -10.15 6.89 -7.24
C ASP A 246 -10.18 6.70 -5.72
N PHE A 247 -10.29 7.82 -4.99
CA PHE A 247 -10.19 7.84 -3.54
C PHE A 247 -11.57 7.77 -2.91
N PHE A 248 -11.65 7.18 -1.73
CA PHE A 248 -12.86 7.14 -0.90
C PHE A 248 -14.11 6.58 -1.58
N SER A 249 -13.95 5.75 -2.62
CA SER A 249 -15.01 5.15 -3.45
C SER A 249 -16.03 4.29 -2.66
N ALA A 250 -15.80 4.07 -1.36
CA ALA A 250 -16.77 3.47 -0.46
C ALA A 250 -17.81 4.47 0.09
N LEU A 251 -17.65 5.78 -0.18
CA LEU A 251 -18.69 6.78 0.12
C LEU A 251 -19.85 6.66 -0.88
N PRO A 252 -21.07 7.10 -0.50
CA PRO A 252 -22.12 7.28 -1.48
C PRO A 252 -21.71 8.32 -2.54
N ASP A 253 -21.92 8.02 -3.84
CA ASP A 253 -21.46 8.81 -4.99
C ASP A 253 -21.73 10.32 -4.87
N ASN A 254 -22.92 10.69 -4.36
CA ASN A 254 -23.31 12.10 -4.20
C ASN A 254 -22.50 12.82 -3.11
N LEU A 255 -22.06 12.10 -2.09
CA LEU A 255 -21.21 12.64 -1.01
C LEU A 255 -19.77 12.72 -1.48
N GLU A 256 -19.23 11.65 -2.03
CA GLU A 256 -17.92 11.54 -2.63
C GLU A 256 -17.66 12.68 -3.63
N ASN A 257 -18.45 12.75 -4.71
CA ASN A 257 -18.38 13.78 -5.74
C ASN A 257 -18.44 15.22 -5.20
N ARG A 258 -19.12 15.45 -4.09
CA ARG A 258 -19.19 16.77 -3.45
C ARG A 258 -17.91 17.09 -2.69
N LEU A 259 -17.43 16.12 -1.89
CA LEU A 259 -16.27 16.33 -1.02
C LEU A 259 -14.97 16.44 -1.81
N GLU A 260 -14.85 15.71 -2.92
CA GLU A 260 -13.63 15.65 -3.71
C GLU A 260 -13.37 16.88 -4.58
N LYS A 261 -14.45 17.58 -4.96
CA LYS A 261 -14.37 18.84 -5.71
C LYS A 261 -14.06 20.06 -4.84
N GLU A 262 -14.34 19.94 -3.53
CA GLU A 262 -14.26 21.10 -2.64
C GLU A 262 -12.81 21.38 -2.24
N ILE A 263 -12.36 22.63 -2.47
CA ILE A 263 -11.11 23.14 -1.90
C ILE A 263 -11.50 24.04 -0.72
N LEU A 264 -11.14 23.63 0.48
CA LEU A 264 -11.43 24.41 1.68
C LEU A 264 -10.56 25.67 1.72
N LYS A 265 -11.15 26.78 2.19
CA LYS A 265 -10.42 28.03 2.41
C LYS A 265 -9.56 27.98 3.67
N ASP A 266 -10.06 27.31 4.70
CA ASP A 266 -9.41 27.17 6.00
C ASP A 266 -9.38 25.69 6.38
N LEU A 267 -8.29 25.27 7.01
CA LEU A 267 -8.14 23.90 7.53
C LEU A 267 -9.08 23.65 8.71
N PRO A 268 -9.61 22.43 8.88
CA PRO A 268 -10.59 22.08 9.93
C PRO A 268 -10.12 22.30 11.36
#